data_34d0e1e78082a36b27c7eeac91d317d5
#
_entry.id   34d0e1e78082a36b27c7eeac91d317d5
#
_cell.length_a   1.000
_cell.length_b   1.000
_cell.length_c   1.000
_cell.angle_alpha   90.00
_cell.angle_beta   90.00
_cell.angle_gamma   90.00
#
_symmetry.space_group_name_H-M   'P 1'
#
loop_
_entity.id
_entity.type
_entity.pdbx_description
1 polymer ?
#
loop_
_entity_poly.entity_id
_entity_poly.type
_entity_poly.pdbx_seq_one_letter_code
_entity_poly.pdbx_strand_id
1 'polypeptide(L)'
;MSIDWNAFTPWPALAGGALIGVAAGMFALLNGRIAGISGVVGGLLRPARGDIAWRAAFVIGLVAAPVVYALFAAGPALQIDASYAMLVIAGLLVGIGTRYGTGCTSGHGVCGISRLSPRSLVATAVFMAAGFATVLVLRHLLAA
;
A
#
# COMPACT_ATOMS: atom_id res chain seq x y z
N MET A 1 -26.71 8.40 2.43
CA MET A 1 -25.66 7.36 2.27
C MET A 1 -26.26 6.01 2.66
N SER A 2 -26.31 5.07 1.75
CA SER A 2 -26.71 3.68 2.03
C SER A 2 -25.49 2.80 1.95
N ILE A 3 -25.37 1.85 2.86
CA ILE A 3 -24.29 0.85 2.83
C ILE A 3 -24.71 -0.21 1.82
N ASP A 4 -23.89 -0.43 0.81
CA ASP A 4 -24.11 -1.51 -0.17
C ASP A 4 -23.60 -2.83 0.41
N TRP A 5 -24.49 -3.56 1.07
CA TRP A 5 -24.21 -4.87 1.64
C TRP A 5 -23.90 -5.94 0.59
N ASN A 6 -24.35 -5.75 -0.67
CA ASN A 6 -24.08 -6.68 -1.75
C ASN A 6 -22.61 -6.61 -2.24
N ALA A 7 -21.96 -5.46 -2.06
CA ALA A 7 -20.55 -5.28 -2.35
C ALA A 7 -19.64 -5.78 -1.20
N PHE A 8 -20.20 -6.23 -0.07
CA PHE A 8 -19.42 -6.73 1.06
C PHE A 8 -18.96 -8.17 0.81
N THR A 9 -17.67 -8.34 0.51
CA THR A 9 -17.03 -9.62 0.19
C THR A 9 -16.00 -10.02 1.26
N PRO A 10 -16.43 -10.50 2.45
CA PRO A 10 -15.51 -10.74 3.58
C PRO A 10 -14.52 -11.87 3.31
N TRP A 11 -14.93 -12.94 2.65
CA TRP A 11 -14.09 -14.11 2.42
C TRP A 11 -12.90 -13.86 1.47
N PRO A 12 -13.08 -13.22 0.29
CA PRO A 12 -11.96 -12.81 -0.54
C PRO A 12 -11.04 -11.81 0.15
N ALA A 13 -11.59 -10.86 0.92
CA ALA A 13 -10.81 -9.90 1.67
C ALA A 13 -9.96 -10.57 2.77
N LEU A 14 -10.52 -11.54 3.49
CA LEU A 14 -9.81 -12.32 4.49
C LEU A 14 -8.68 -13.15 3.86
N ALA A 15 -8.97 -13.84 2.75
CA ALA A 15 -7.97 -14.63 2.04
C ALA A 15 -6.82 -13.76 1.51
N GLY A 16 -7.13 -12.62 0.89
CA GLY A 16 -6.12 -11.67 0.42
C GLY A 16 -5.28 -11.09 1.56
N GLY A 17 -5.92 -10.71 2.66
CA GLY A 17 -5.25 -10.23 3.86
C GLY A 17 -4.33 -11.28 4.50
N ALA A 18 -4.77 -12.54 4.55
CA ALA A 18 -3.96 -13.66 5.05
C ALA A 18 -2.74 -13.90 4.16
N LEU A 19 -2.90 -13.89 2.83
CA LEU A 19 -1.77 -14.01 1.88
C LEU A 19 -0.75 -12.88 2.05
N ILE A 20 -1.20 -11.64 2.18
CA ILE A 20 -0.33 -10.49 2.42
C ILE A 20 0.39 -10.65 3.77
N GLY A 21 -0.32 -11.06 4.81
CA GLY A 21 0.25 -11.30 6.14
C GLY A 21 1.31 -12.38 6.13
N VAL A 22 1.05 -13.52 5.49
CA VAL A 22 2.02 -14.62 5.34
C VAL A 22 3.24 -14.16 4.54
N ALA A 23 3.04 -13.48 3.39
CA ALA A 23 4.14 -12.98 2.57
C ALA A 23 5.02 -11.98 3.34
N ALA A 24 4.41 -11.04 4.07
CA ALA A 24 5.13 -10.06 4.89
C ALA A 24 5.89 -10.73 6.06
N GLY A 25 5.27 -11.73 6.70
CA GLY A 25 5.88 -12.52 7.75
C GLY A 25 7.07 -13.34 7.26
N MET A 26 6.90 -14.06 6.16
CA MET A 26 8.00 -14.80 5.51
C MET A 26 9.15 -13.87 5.12
N PHE A 27 8.84 -12.72 4.55
CA PHE A 27 9.85 -11.74 4.17
C PHE A 27 10.63 -11.22 5.38
N ALA A 28 9.94 -10.95 6.49
CA ALA A 28 10.58 -10.52 7.73
C ALA A 28 11.44 -11.63 8.37
N LEU A 29 10.95 -12.87 8.36
CA LEU A 29 11.65 -14.01 8.97
C LEU A 29 12.85 -14.48 8.14
N LEU A 30 12.71 -14.56 6.82
CA LEU A 30 13.76 -15.09 5.94
C LEU A 30 14.80 -14.03 5.55
N ASN A 31 14.38 -12.78 5.32
CA ASN A 31 15.27 -11.70 4.91
C ASN A 31 15.62 -10.72 6.05
N GLY A 32 14.98 -10.85 7.23
CA GLY A 32 15.18 -9.93 8.33
C GLY A 32 14.77 -8.47 8.01
N ARG A 33 13.93 -8.25 7.00
CA ARG A 33 13.60 -6.93 6.46
C ARG A 33 12.10 -6.67 6.46
N ILE A 34 11.73 -5.40 6.56
CA ILE A 34 10.33 -4.99 6.53
C ILE A 34 9.91 -4.76 5.07
N ALA A 35 8.79 -5.36 4.65
CA ALA A 35 8.21 -5.21 3.31
C ALA A 35 7.55 -3.83 3.12
N GLY A 36 8.30 -2.75 3.30
CA GLY A 36 7.85 -1.38 3.07
C GLY A 36 8.18 -0.93 1.64
N ILE A 37 7.19 -0.83 0.76
CA ILE A 37 7.38 -0.56 -0.68
C ILE A 37 8.17 0.74 -0.90
N SER A 38 7.87 1.83 -0.18
CA SER A 38 8.60 3.09 -0.30
C SER A 38 10.10 2.96 0.05
N GLY A 39 10.43 2.15 1.06
CA GLY A 39 11.80 1.86 1.44
C GLY A 39 12.53 0.97 0.42
N VAL A 40 11.82 0.00 -0.17
CA VAL A 40 12.37 -0.87 -1.21
C VAL A 40 12.68 -0.06 -2.46
N VAL A 41 11.72 0.71 -2.98
CA VAL A 41 11.89 1.55 -4.17
C VAL A 41 12.91 2.66 -3.92
N GLY A 42 12.84 3.34 -2.77
CA GLY A 42 13.79 4.39 -2.41
C GLY A 42 15.24 3.87 -2.32
N GLY A 43 15.42 2.61 -1.91
CA GLY A 43 16.73 1.98 -1.91
C GLY A 43 17.24 1.57 -3.30
N LEU A 44 16.36 1.33 -4.27
CA LEU A 44 16.76 1.15 -5.67
C LEU A 44 17.22 2.45 -6.31
N LEU A 45 16.66 3.59 -5.91
CA LEU A 45 17.10 4.92 -6.37
C LEU A 45 18.46 5.34 -5.79
N ARG A 46 18.89 4.69 -4.70
CA ARG A 46 20.20 4.90 -4.09
C ARG A 46 20.88 3.54 -3.88
N PRO A 47 21.38 2.94 -4.95
CA PRO A 47 21.85 1.55 -4.93
C PRO A 47 23.07 1.39 -4.02
N ALA A 48 22.99 0.44 -3.07
CA ALA A 48 24.11 -0.02 -2.29
C ALA A 48 24.52 -1.43 -2.75
N ARG A 49 25.81 -1.73 -2.74
CA ARG A 49 26.31 -3.05 -3.14
C ARG A 49 25.69 -4.14 -2.24
N GLY A 50 25.18 -5.21 -2.86
CA GLY A 50 24.52 -6.33 -2.16
C GLY A 50 23.05 -6.11 -1.82
N ASP A 51 22.48 -4.91 -2.05
CA ASP A 51 21.11 -4.57 -1.66
C ASP A 51 20.14 -4.47 -2.85
N ILE A 52 20.66 -4.49 -4.07
CA ILE A 52 19.87 -4.26 -5.29
C ILE A 52 19.04 -5.49 -5.67
N ALA A 53 19.64 -6.68 -5.64
CA ALA A 53 19.04 -7.90 -6.19
C ALA A 53 17.70 -8.25 -5.52
N TRP A 54 17.65 -8.28 -4.20
CA TRP A 54 16.44 -8.60 -3.45
C TRP A 54 15.35 -7.53 -3.62
N ARG A 55 15.74 -6.22 -3.71
CA ARG A 55 14.80 -5.12 -3.95
C ARG A 55 14.19 -5.20 -5.33
N ALA A 56 15.03 -5.47 -6.34
CA ALA A 56 14.57 -5.66 -7.71
C ALA A 56 13.65 -6.88 -7.81
N ALA A 57 14.01 -8.00 -7.21
CA ALA A 57 13.17 -9.20 -7.18
C ALA A 57 11.81 -8.93 -6.51
N PHE A 58 11.79 -8.17 -5.41
CA PHE A 58 10.55 -7.78 -4.73
C PHE A 58 9.65 -6.92 -5.64
N VAL A 59 10.20 -5.89 -6.30
CA VAL A 59 9.43 -5.02 -7.20
C VAL A 59 8.95 -5.79 -8.43
N ILE A 60 9.80 -6.63 -9.02
CA ILE A 60 9.40 -7.49 -10.15
C ILE A 60 8.26 -8.43 -9.74
N GLY A 61 8.36 -9.07 -8.58
CA GLY A 61 7.29 -9.93 -8.05
C GLY A 61 5.98 -9.17 -7.86
N LEU A 62 6.04 -7.94 -7.33
CA LEU A 62 4.87 -7.10 -7.12
C LEU A 62 4.19 -6.70 -8.45
N VAL A 63 4.98 -6.37 -9.48
CA VAL A 63 4.47 -6.00 -10.82
C VAL A 63 3.98 -7.22 -11.58
N ALA A 64 4.65 -8.35 -11.44
CA ALA A 64 4.28 -9.58 -12.13
C ALA A 64 3.03 -10.26 -11.54
N ALA A 65 2.78 -10.11 -10.24
CA ALA A 65 1.68 -10.78 -9.56
C ALA A 65 0.29 -10.54 -10.20
N PRO A 66 -0.13 -9.31 -10.56
CA PRO A 66 -1.41 -9.08 -11.23
C PRO A 66 -1.48 -9.74 -12.62
N VAL A 67 -0.36 -9.77 -13.34
CA VAL A 67 -0.28 -10.41 -14.67
C VAL A 67 -0.45 -11.92 -14.53
N VAL A 68 0.26 -12.53 -13.58
CA VAL A 68 0.13 -13.96 -13.28
C VAL A 68 -1.28 -14.28 -12.83
N TYR A 69 -1.88 -13.46 -11.95
CA TYR A 69 -3.25 -13.66 -11.51
C TYR A 69 -4.25 -13.63 -12.67
N ALA A 70 -4.09 -12.68 -13.61
CA ALA A 70 -4.95 -12.55 -14.79
C ALA A 70 -4.92 -13.75 -15.75
N LEU A 71 -3.87 -14.58 -15.68
CA LEU A 71 -3.80 -15.84 -16.46
C LEU A 71 -4.70 -16.94 -15.88
N PHE A 72 -5.04 -16.87 -14.59
CA PHE A 72 -5.81 -17.92 -13.89
C PHE A 72 -7.21 -17.47 -13.49
N ALA A 73 -7.45 -16.17 -13.38
CA ALA A 73 -8.72 -15.60 -12.95
C ALA A 73 -9.02 -14.27 -13.63
N ALA A 74 -10.29 -13.96 -13.81
CA ALA A 74 -10.70 -12.62 -14.25
C ALA A 74 -10.31 -11.60 -13.17
N GLY A 75 -9.50 -10.62 -13.54
CA GLY A 75 -9.13 -9.52 -12.66
C GLY A 75 -10.34 -8.64 -12.33
N PRO A 76 -10.34 -7.94 -11.19
CA PRO A 76 -11.38 -6.97 -10.88
C PRO A 76 -11.42 -5.87 -11.92
N ALA A 77 -12.61 -5.40 -12.29
CA ALA A 77 -12.77 -4.25 -13.18
C ALA A 77 -12.21 -3.00 -12.48
N LEU A 78 -11.14 -2.44 -13.05
CA LEU A 78 -10.53 -1.22 -12.53
C LEU A 78 -11.20 -0.01 -13.19
N GLN A 79 -11.95 0.77 -12.40
CA GLN A 79 -12.49 2.06 -12.80
C GLN A 79 -11.67 3.17 -12.14
N ILE A 80 -10.98 4.00 -12.93
CA ILE A 80 -10.17 5.13 -12.46
C ILE A 80 -10.73 6.39 -13.10
N ASP A 81 -11.60 7.10 -12.36
CA ASP A 81 -12.27 8.31 -12.83
C ASP A 81 -11.40 9.59 -12.66
N ALA A 82 -10.14 9.43 -12.26
CA ALA A 82 -9.22 10.55 -12.04
C ALA A 82 -8.43 10.89 -13.32
N SER A 83 -8.26 12.18 -13.59
CA SER A 83 -7.38 12.65 -14.68
C SER A 83 -5.91 12.30 -14.42
N TYR A 84 -5.12 12.16 -15.50
CA TYR A 84 -3.68 11.90 -15.38
C TYR A 84 -2.95 12.96 -14.55
N ALA A 85 -3.33 14.24 -14.66
CA ALA A 85 -2.75 15.31 -13.87
C ALA A 85 -3.03 15.10 -12.37
N MET A 86 -4.24 14.72 -12.00
CA MET A 86 -4.62 14.42 -10.62
C MET A 86 -3.81 13.23 -10.08
N LEU A 87 -3.63 12.17 -10.88
CA LEU A 87 -2.84 11.00 -10.50
C LEU A 87 -1.37 11.34 -10.26
N VAL A 88 -0.78 12.20 -11.11
CA VAL A 88 0.60 12.66 -10.95
C VAL A 88 0.75 13.48 -9.67
N ILE A 89 -0.13 14.45 -9.43
CA ILE A 89 -0.09 15.29 -8.22
C ILE A 89 -0.26 14.42 -6.97
N ALA A 90 -1.25 13.53 -6.95
CA ALA A 90 -1.49 12.63 -5.84
C ALA A 90 -0.27 11.71 -5.58
N GLY A 91 0.32 11.16 -6.63
CA GLY A 91 1.52 10.33 -6.53
C GLY A 91 2.73 11.09 -5.96
N LEU A 92 2.93 12.34 -6.38
CA LEU A 92 3.99 13.20 -5.83
C LEU A 92 3.76 13.50 -4.35
N LEU A 93 2.53 13.85 -3.96
CA LEU A 93 2.19 14.12 -2.56
C LEU A 93 2.40 12.89 -1.68
N VAL A 94 1.96 11.72 -2.14
CA VAL A 94 2.20 10.44 -1.44
C VAL A 94 3.69 10.13 -1.35
N GLY A 95 4.43 10.31 -2.44
CA GLY A 95 5.88 10.07 -2.48
C GLY A 95 6.64 10.95 -1.48
N ILE A 96 6.33 12.24 -1.44
CA ILE A 96 6.89 13.19 -0.47
C ILE A 96 6.46 12.79 0.95
N GLY A 97 5.17 12.53 1.18
CA GLY A 97 4.63 12.15 2.48
C GLY A 97 5.28 10.89 3.05
N THR A 98 5.47 9.85 2.24
CA THR A 98 6.13 8.60 2.66
C THR A 98 7.60 8.81 2.99
N ARG A 99 8.24 9.80 2.38
CA ARG A 99 9.64 10.14 2.66
C ARG A 99 9.77 10.87 4.00
N TYR A 100 8.92 11.86 4.27
CA TYR A 100 8.88 12.57 5.55
C TYR A 100 8.37 11.68 6.69
N GLY A 101 7.35 10.86 6.45
CA GLY A 101 6.81 9.91 7.42
C GLY A 101 7.72 8.72 7.70
N THR A 102 8.86 8.60 6.98
CA THR A 102 9.84 7.50 7.10
C THR A 102 9.24 6.12 6.91
N GLY A 103 8.20 6.02 6.10
CA GLY A 103 7.53 4.76 5.76
C GLY A 103 6.22 4.99 5.00
N CYS A 104 5.71 3.92 4.42
CA CYS A 104 4.45 3.91 3.70
C CYS A 104 3.39 3.09 4.44
N THR A 105 2.17 3.06 3.89
CA THR A 105 1.07 2.29 4.47
C THR A 105 1.38 0.81 4.64
N SER A 106 2.12 0.18 3.72
CA SER A 106 2.53 -1.22 3.87
C SER A 106 3.57 -1.41 5.00
N GLY A 107 4.51 -0.48 5.16
CA GLY A 107 5.50 -0.53 6.22
C GLY A 107 4.90 -0.29 7.61
N HIS A 108 4.08 0.75 7.75
CA HIS A 108 3.42 1.08 9.02
C HIS A 108 2.15 0.26 9.25
N GLY A 109 1.25 0.20 8.27
CA GLY A 109 -0.06 -0.43 8.41
C GLY A 109 0.00 -1.96 8.49
N VAL A 110 0.78 -2.61 7.64
CA VAL A 110 0.88 -4.08 7.65
C VAL A 110 1.96 -4.54 8.61
N CYS A 111 3.22 -4.20 8.36
CA CYS A 111 4.33 -4.74 9.14
C CYS A 111 4.50 -4.06 10.51
N GLY A 112 4.15 -2.79 10.63
CA GLY A 112 4.33 -2.04 11.87
C GLY A 112 3.24 -2.33 12.90
N ILE A 113 1.99 -2.43 12.47
CA ILE A 113 0.87 -2.78 13.36
C ILE A 113 0.98 -4.22 13.83
N SER A 114 1.33 -5.17 12.96
CA SER A 114 1.51 -6.56 13.36
C SER A 114 2.58 -6.76 14.42
N ARG A 115 3.54 -5.83 14.51
CA ARG A 115 4.59 -5.79 15.55
C ARG A 115 4.23 -4.91 16.75
N LEU A 116 3.00 -4.40 16.81
CA LEU A 116 2.51 -3.49 17.86
C LEU A 116 3.41 -2.27 18.09
N SER A 117 4.02 -1.75 17.02
CA SER A 117 4.89 -0.59 17.10
C SER A 117 4.07 0.69 17.38
N PRO A 118 4.28 1.40 18.53
CA PRO A 118 3.52 2.62 18.84
C PRO A 118 3.66 3.70 17.77
N ARG A 119 4.86 3.85 17.21
CA ARG A 119 5.11 4.77 16.11
C ARG A 119 4.26 4.44 14.88
N SER A 120 4.10 3.17 14.56
CA SER A 120 3.32 2.73 13.39
C SER A 120 1.83 2.87 13.64
N LEU A 121 1.36 2.67 14.87
CA LEU A 121 -0.03 2.92 15.26
C LEU A 121 -0.39 4.40 15.08
N VAL A 122 0.46 5.31 15.58
CA VAL A 122 0.26 6.76 15.40
C VAL A 122 0.32 7.14 13.92
N ALA A 123 1.31 6.69 13.17
CA ALA A 123 1.43 6.98 11.75
C ALA A 123 0.18 6.50 10.97
N THR A 124 -0.31 5.29 11.28
CA THR A 124 -1.53 4.75 10.65
C THR A 124 -2.76 5.58 11.01
N ALA A 125 -2.94 5.95 12.27
CA ALA A 125 -4.04 6.80 12.69
C ALA A 125 -4.01 8.17 11.99
N VAL A 126 -2.84 8.78 11.87
CA VAL A 126 -2.67 10.10 11.21
C VAL A 126 -3.02 10.02 9.72
N PHE A 127 -2.51 9.04 8.98
CA PHE A 127 -2.83 8.97 7.54
C PHE A 127 -4.30 8.57 7.29
N MET A 128 -4.90 7.74 8.13
CA MET A 128 -6.32 7.44 8.06
C MET A 128 -7.16 8.70 8.31
N ALA A 129 -6.87 9.44 9.37
CA ALA A 129 -7.54 10.70 9.69
C ALA A 129 -7.39 11.73 8.54
N ALA A 130 -6.19 11.86 7.97
CA ALA A 130 -5.95 12.73 6.82
C ALA A 130 -6.76 12.31 5.60
N GLY A 131 -6.86 11.00 5.31
CA GLY A 131 -7.69 10.47 4.23
C GLY A 131 -9.18 10.80 4.42
N PHE A 132 -9.73 10.56 5.61
CA PHE A 132 -11.11 10.92 5.92
C PHE A 132 -11.36 12.43 5.82
N ALA A 133 -10.46 13.25 6.36
CA ALA A 133 -10.56 14.71 6.27
C ALA A 133 -10.53 15.19 4.82
N THR A 134 -9.65 14.64 3.97
CA THR A 134 -9.57 14.97 2.56
C THR A 134 -10.87 14.65 1.82
N VAL A 135 -11.42 13.46 2.03
CA VAL A 135 -12.70 13.07 1.42
C VAL A 135 -13.84 13.97 1.91
N LEU A 136 -13.89 14.27 3.20
CA LEU A 136 -14.90 15.17 3.78
C LEU A 136 -14.85 16.55 3.12
N VAL A 137 -13.66 17.15 3.03
CA VAL A 137 -13.46 18.46 2.43
C VAL A 137 -13.82 18.46 0.95
N LEU A 138 -13.26 17.52 0.19
CA LEU A 138 -13.43 17.52 -1.28
C LEU A 138 -14.86 17.16 -1.71
N ARG A 139 -15.48 16.16 -1.06
CA ARG A 139 -16.79 15.66 -1.49
C ARG A 139 -17.97 16.32 -0.81
N HIS A 140 -17.82 16.87 0.40
CA HIS A 140 -18.94 17.42 1.16
C HIS A 140 -18.89 18.92 1.33
N LEU A 141 -17.70 19.55 1.28
CA LEU A 141 -17.59 20.99 1.44
C LEU A 141 -17.32 21.72 0.11
N LEU A 142 -16.57 21.11 -0.82
CA LEU A 142 -16.20 21.75 -2.08
C LEU A 142 -17.03 21.27 -3.28
N ALA A 143 -17.62 20.07 -3.23
CA ALA A 143 -18.43 19.50 -4.29
C ALA A 143 -19.94 19.49 -3.96
N ALA A 144 -20.35 20.19 -2.89
CA ALA A 144 -21.74 20.37 -2.50
C ALA A 144 -22.42 21.48 -3.31
#